data_477e7a28615da16cef78c079dc2d8564
#
_entry.id   477e7a28615da16cef78c079dc2d8564
#
_cell.length_a   1.000
_cell.length_b   1.000
_cell.length_c   1.000
_cell.angle_alpha   90.00
_cell.angle_beta   90.00
_cell.angle_gamma   90.00
#
_symmetry.space_group_name_H-M   'P 1'
#
loop_
_entity.id
_entity.type
_entity.pdbx_description
1 polymer ?
#
loop_
_entity_poly.entity_id
_entity_poly.type
_entity_poly.pdbx_seq_one_letter_code
_entity_poly.pdbx_strand_id
1 'polypeptide(L)'
;MNLREKILKNGLYSSLLLGINNQTKTTLHDMSHMVNSSRDEIVHASMYSLLQNSEFAGRFRERGLEPGYVRGILENILDEMFKGDFSEEHTVRIARMTFDLIRIGFPPRMLIMIMFILSQEIVRHTYPNSNQVKAILQACGWLLSNMMESYFTIEEEVFANSLGITSASYNRLLKLTAEKIYRNIDKELA
;
A
#
# COMPACT_ATOMS: atom_id res chain seq x y z
N MET A 1 -19.00 -8.55 11.78
CA MET A 1 -18.20 -7.30 11.76
C MET A 1 -18.44 -6.65 10.41
N ASN A 2 -18.88 -5.41 10.37
CA ASN A 2 -19.12 -4.71 9.12
C ASN A 2 -17.79 -4.24 8.49
N LEU A 3 -17.83 -3.80 7.21
CA LEU A 3 -16.66 -3.34 6.46
C LEU A 3 -15.86 -2.25 7.20
N ARG A 4 -16.58 -1.24 7.73
CA ARG A 4 -15.94 -0.13 8.44
C ARG A 4 -15.20 -0.59 9.69
N GLU A 5 -15.80 -1.48 10.46
CA GLU A 5 -15.19 -2.04 11.67
C GLU A 5 -13.91 -2.85 11.34
N LYS A 6 -13.93 -3.64 10.24
CA LYS A 6 -12.74 -4.37 9.78
C LYS A 6 -11.59 -3.39 9.46
N ILE A 7 -11.87 -2.35 8.68
CA ILE A 7 -10.90 -1.33 8.28
C ILE A 7 -10.31 -0.62 9.50
N LEU A 8 -11.15 -0.12 10.41
CA LEU A 8 -10.70 0.61 11.59
C LEU A 8 -9.87 -0.27 12.54
N LYS A 9 -10.29 -1.52 12.73
CA LYS A 9 -9.55 -2.50 13.53
C LYS A 9 -8.14 -2.74 12.97
N ASN A 10 -8.01 -2.84 11.66
CA ASN A 10 -6.71 -3.02 11.03
C ASN A 10 -5.80 -1.80 11.21
N GLY A 11 -6.33 -0.57 11.07
CA GLY A 11 -5.55 0.65 11.31
C GLY A 11 -4.98 0.72 12.72
N LEU A 12 -5.80 0.40 13.73
CA LEU A 12 -5.36 0.33 15.11
C LEU A 12 -4.32 -0.78 15.33
N TYR A 13 -4.58 -1.98 14.83
CA TYR A 13 -3.69 -3.13 14.98
C TYR A 13 -2.33 -2.90 14.33
N SER A 14 -2.30 -2.36 13.13
CA SER A 14 -1.07 -2.00 12.43
C SER A 14 -0.26 -0.94 13.18
N SER A 15 -0.93 0.07 13.76
CA SER A 15 -0.27 1.09 14.58
C SER A 15 0.42 0.47 15.81
N LEU A 16 -0.24 -0.46 16.49
CA LEU A 16 0.30 -1.15 17.65
C LEU A 16 1.49 -2.05 17.27
N LEU A 17 1.35 -2.86 16.22
CA LEU A 17 2.42 -3.77 15.77
C LEU A 17 3.68 -3.04 15.32
N LEU A 18 3.51 -1.92 14.64
CA LEU A 18 4.62 -1.11 14.14
C LEU A 18 5.22 -0.20 15.21
N GLY A 19 4.63 -0.15 16.41
CA GLY A 19 5.08 0.70 17.50
C GLY A 19 4.96 2.19 17.19
N ILE A 20 3.92 2.58 16.42
CA ILE A 20 3.65 3.97 16.10
C ILE A 20 3.22 4.71 17.36
N ASN A 21 3.89 5.80 17.64
CA ASN A 21 3.66 6.62 18.83
C ASN A 21 3.81 8.11 18.51
N ASN A 22 3.72 8.97 19.53
CA ASN A 22 3.84 10.42 19.34
C ASN A 22 5.20 10.81 18.76
N GLN A 23 6.28 10.12 19.12
CA GLN A 23 7.60 10.39 18.53
C GLN A 23 7.61 10.13 17.02
N THR A 24 6.97 9.04 16.56
CA THR A 24 6.82 8.76 15.11
C THR A 24 6.10 9.92 14.42
N LYS A 25 4.97 10.38 14.99
CA LYS A 25 4.18 11.48 14.42
C LYS A 25 4.98 12.77 14.34
N THR A 26 5.63 13.16 15.42
CA THR A 26 6.47 14.36 15.47
C THR A 26 7.60 14.27 14.45
N THR A 27 8.30 13.13 14.39
CA THR A 27 9.41 12.94 13.44
C THR A 27 8.95 13.08 11.98
N LEU A 28 7.80 12.52 11.61
CA LEU A 28 7.25 12.65 10.26
C LEU A 28 6.84 14.09 9.96
N HIS A 29 6.23 14.77 10.93
CA HIS A 29 5.86 16.19 10.80
C HIS A 29 7.10 17.06 10.58
N ASP A 30 8.16 16.87 11.37
CA ASP A 30 9.41 17.62 11.23
C ASP A 30 10.08 17.38 9.87
N MET A 31 9.94 16.16 9.32
CA MET A 31 10.47 15.81 8.00
C MET A 31 9.63 16.39 6.85
N SER A 32 8.38 16.75 7.07
CA SER A 32 7.46 17.15 5.99
C SER A 32 7.99 18.33 5.17
N HIS A 33 8.67 19.31 5.79
CA HIS A 33 9.29 20.42 5.07
C HIS A 33 10.41 19.96 4.13
N MET A 34 11.26 19.06 4.58
CA MET A 34 12.37 18.51 3.78
C MET A 34 11.83 17.68 2.59
N VAL A 35 10.83 16.85 2.85
CA VAL A 35 10.18 16.06 1.82
C VAL A 35 9.46 16.95 0.80
N ASN A 36 8.76 17.98 1.25
CA ASN A 36 8.09 18.94 0.36
C ASN A 36 9.10 19.72 -0.51
N SER A 37 10.27 20.06 0.03
CA SER A 37 11.33 20.72 -0.74
C SER A 37 11.92 19.84 -1.85
N SER A 38 11.95 18.52 -1.66
CA SER A 38 12.46 17.52 -2.62
C SER A 38 11.32 16.75 -3.33
N ARG A 39 10.07 17.22 -3.21
CA ARG A 39 8.88 16.51 -3.67
C ARG A 39 8.95 16.13 -5.15
N ASP A 40 9.30 17.09 -5.99
CA ASP A 40 9.35 16.88 -7.43
C ASP A 40 10.44 15.87 -7.83
N GLU A 41 11.61 15.94 -7.19
CA GLU A 41 12.69 14.97 -7.41
C GLU A 41 12.29 13.56 -6.96
N ILE A 42 11.70 13.42 -5.77
CA ILE A 42 11.24 12.14 -5.23
C ILE A 42 10.19 11.51 -6.17
N VAL A 43 9.19 12.27 -6.55
CA VAL A 43 8.11 11.77 -7.42
C VAL A 43 8.62 11.45 -8.81
N HIS A 44 9.47 12.32 -9.39
CA HIS A 44 10.04 12.09 -10.73
C HIS A 44 10.94 10.84 -10.75
N ALA A 45 11.83 10.69 -9.78
CA ALA A 45 12.70 9.52 -9.66
C ALA A 45 11.90 8.22 -9.46
N SER A 46 10.84 8.28 -8.63
CA SER A 46 9.93 7.15 -8.41
C SER A 46 9.21 6.77 -9.70
N MET A 47 8.67 7.73 -10.45
CA MET A 47 8.04 7.50 -11.76
C MET A 47 9.01 6.87 -12.74
N TYR A 48 10.22 7.41 -12.82
CA TYR A 48 11.25 6.91 -13.72
C TYR A 48 11.57 5.44 -13.42
N SER A 49 11.80 5.10 -12.14
CA SER A 49 12.09 3.73 -11.69
C SER A 49 10.93 2.76 -12.01
N LEU A 50 9.68 3.19 -11.82
CA LEU A 50 8.51 2.39 -12.12
C LEU A 50 8.33 2.16 -13.63
N LEU A 51 8.48 3.20 -14.44
CA LEU A 51 8.22 3.16 -15.89
C LEU A 51 9.36 2.53 -16.68
N GLN A 52 10.57 2.42 -16.14
CA GLN A 52 11.65 1.63 -16.73
C GLN A 52 11.37 0.12 -16.71
N ASN A 53 10.55 -0.36 -15.77
CA ASN A 53 10.11 -1.74 -15.78
C ASN A 53 9.06 -1.94 -16.87
N SER A 54 9.40 -2.71 -17.92
CA SER A 54 8.53 -2.92 -19.09
C SER A 54 7.18 -3.54 -18.74
N GLU A 55 7.13 -4.44 -17.76
CA GLU A 55 5.90 -5.06 -17.27
C GLU A 55 5.00 -4.01 -16.60
N PHE A 56 5.59 -3.17 -15.74
CA PHE A 56 4.88 -2.12 -15.04
C PHE A 56 4.33 -1.07 -16.02
N ALA A 57 5.18 -0.58 -16.91
CA ALA A 57 4.79 0.36 -17.96
C ALA A 57 3.74 -0.22 -18.93
N GLY A 58 3.84 -1.53 -19.24
CA GLY A 58 2.86 -2.25 -20.05
C GLY A 58 1.48 -2.26 -19.39
N ARG A 59 1.42 -2.61 -18.11
CA ARG A 59 0.16 -2.66 -17.33
C ARG A 59 -0.52 -1.29 -17.20
N PHE A 60 0.24 -0.20 -17.07
CA PHE A 60 -0.33 1.15 -17.08
C PHE A 60 -0.96 1.47 -18.44
N ARG A 61 -0.26 1.20 -19.54
CA ARG A 61 -0.76 1.43 -20.90
C ARG A 61 -2.00 0.60 -21.21
N GLU A 62 -2.02 -0.68 -20.85
CA GLU A 62 -3.17 -1.57 -21.04
C GLU A 62 -4.44 -1.06 -20.34
N ARG A 63 -4.28 -0.29 -19.26
CA ARG A 63 -5.38 0.33 -18.51
C ARG A 63 -5.67 1.77 -18.91
N GLY A 64 -4.99 2.31 -19.91
CA GLY A 64 -5.14 3.70 -20.32
C GLY A 64 -4.70 4.71 -19.27
N LEU A 65 -3.82 4.31 -18.35
CA LEU A 65 -3.31 5.20 -17.32
C LEU A 65 -2.15 6.03 -17.87
N GLU A 66 -2.38 7.32 -17.99
CA GLU A 66 -1.36 8.27 -18.42
C GLU A 66 -0.30 8.51 -17.32
N PRO A 67 0.93 8.93 -17.67
CA PRO A 67 1.98 9.25 -16.69
C PRO A 67 1.54 10.25 -15.60
N GLY A 68 0.70 11.23 -15.98
CA GLY A 68 0.14 12.19 -15.01
C GLY A 68 -0.73 11.56 -13.94
N TYR A 69 -1.45 10.48 -14.26
CA TYR A 69 -2.24 9.74 -13.28
C TYR A 69 -1.34 8.98 -12.30
N VAL A 70 -0.26 8.36 -12.80
CA VAL A 70 0.75 7.68 -11.95
C VAL A 70 1.40 8.68 -11.00
N ARG A 71 1.74 9.86 -11.51
CA ARG A 71 2.26 10.97 -10.70
C ARG A 71 1.29 11.30 -9.55
N GLY A 72 0.01 11.46 -9.84
CA GLY A 72 -1.01 11.75 -8.83
C GLY A 72 -1.13 10.68 -7.75
N ILE A 73 -1.00 9.39 -8.10
CA ILE A 73 -0.97 8.28 -7.13
C ILE A 73 0.24 8.44 -6.18
N LEU A 74 1.43 8.68 -6.72
CA LEU A 74 2.66 8.84 -5.93
C LEU A 74 2.57 10.04 -4.98
N GLU A 75 2.07 11.18 -5.48
CA GLU A 75 1.88 12.40 -4.70
C GLU A 75 0.88 12.18 -3.56
N ASN A 76 -0.25 11.50 -3.84
CA ASN A 76 -1.24 11.20 -2.80
C ASN A 76 -0.69 10.25 -1.72
N ILE A 77 0.06 9.22 -2.11
CA ILE A 77 0.69 8.30 -1.16
C ILE A 77 1.72 9.07 -0.30
N LEU A 78 2.53 9.92 -0.92
CA LEU A 78 3.51 10.75 -0.22
C LEU A 78 2.84 11.67 0.80
N ASP A 79 1.76 12.33 0.42
CA ASP A 79 0.99 13.21 1.32
C ASP A 79 0.42 12.43 2.50
N GLU A 80 -0.21 11.29 2.28
CA GLU A 80 -0.78 10.48 3.35
C GLU A 80 0.31 9.91 4.28
N MET A 81 1.49 9.58 3.75
CA MET A 81 2.64 9.12 4.56
C MET A 81 3.10 10.19 5.55
N PHE A 82 3.20 11.44 5.13
CA PHE A 82 3.73 12.54 5.96
C PHE A 82 2.66 13.34 6.72
N LYS A 83 1.37 13.10 6.50
CA LYS A 83 0.31 13.57 7.41
C LYS A 83 0.50 13.04 8.82
N GLY A 84 0.91 11.78 8.96
CA GLY A 84 1.38 11.18 10.20
C GLY A 84 0.37 11.14 11.35
N ASP A 85 -0.95 11.24 11.08
CA ASP A 85 -1.96 11.27 12.14
C ASP A 85 -2.36 9.87 12.65
N PHE A 86 -2.32 8.86 11.76
CA PHE A 86 -2.66 7.46 12.04
C PHE A 86 -3.99 7.27 12.79
N SER A 87 -4.92 8.19 12.57
CA SER A 87 -6.25 8.21 13.19
C SER A 87 -7.23 7.26 12.47
N GLU A 88 -8.42 7.08 13.04
CA GLU A 88 -9.52 6.40 12.36
C GLU A 88 -9.89 7.09 11.03
N GLU A 89 -9.89 8.42 11.01
CA GLU A 89 -10.16 9.20 9.80
C GLU A 89 -9.10 8.97 8.74
N HIS A 90 -7.81 8.91 9.15
CA HIS A 90 -6.71 8.56 8.24
C HIS A 90 -6.89 7.15 7.68
N THR A 91 -7.22 6.19 8.53
CA THR A 91 -7.50 4.80 8.10
C THR A 91 -8.61 4.76 7.04
N VAL A 92 -9.70 5.51 7.23
CA VAL A 92 -10.80 5.58 6.26
C VAL A 92 -10.37 6.26 4.95
N ARG A 93 -9.55 7.32 5.00
CA ARG A 93 -9.01 7.96 3.78
C ARG A 93 -8.16 6.99 2.97
N ILE A 94 -7.28 6.23 3.63
CA ILE A 94 -6.45 5.22 2.96
C ILE A 94 -7.30 4.14 2.31
N ALA A 95 -8.34 3.65 3.00
CA ALA A 95 -9.25 2.67 2.43
C ALA A 95 -9.97 3.23 1.18
N ARG A 96 -10.47 4.47 1.22
CA ARG A 96 -11.10 5.11 0.05
C ARG A 96 -10.14 5.23 -1.12
N MET A 97 -8.93 5.73 -0.89
CA MET A 97 -7.89 5.81 -1.92
C MET A 97 -7.61 4.42 -2.53
N THR A 98 -7.55 3.39 -1.70
CA THR A 98 -7.36 2.01 -2.18
C THR A 98 -8.54 1.53 -3.02
N PHE A 99 -9.78 1.81 -2.62
CA PHE A 99 -10.96 1.44 -3.39
C PHE A 99 -10.99 2.11 -4.76
N ASP A 100 -10.54 3.37 -4.86
CA ASP A 100 -10.41 4.03 -6.16
C ASP A 100 -9.36 3.36 -7.04
N LEU A 101 -8.25 2.91 -6.47
CA LEU A 101 -7.23 2.11 -7.19
C LEU A 101 -7.78 0.75 -7.65
N ILE A 102 -8.57 0.07 -6.81
CA ILE A 102 -9.24 -1.20 -7.17
C ILE A 102 -10.19 -0.99 -8.36
N ARG A 103 -10.98 0.08 -8.34
CA ARG A 103 -11.95 0.40 -9.42
C ARG A 103 -11.30 0.54 -10.79
N ILE A 104 -10.07 1.01 -10.86
CA ILE A 104 -9.30 1.10 -12.11
C ILE A 104 -8.49 -0.19 -12.39
N GLY A 105 -8.66 -1.23 -11.61
CA GLY A 105 -7.98 -2.51 -11.76
C GLY A 105 -6.48 -2.48 -11.40
N PHE A 106 -6.08 -1.59 -10.50
CA PHE A 106 -4.69 -1.47 -10.03
C PHE A 106 -4.33 -2.68 -9.17
N PRO A 107 -3.35 -3.53 -9.53
CA PRO A 107 -3.10 -4.77 -8.80
C PRO A 107 -2.33 -4.52 -7.48
N PRO A 108 -2.61 -5.33 -6.43
CA PRO A 108 -1.97 -5.15 -5.11
C PRO A 108 -0.44 -5.19 -5.16
N ARG A 109 0.15 -6.04 -6.00
CA ARG A 109 1.62 -6.10 -6.12
C ARG A 109 2.24 -4.79 -6.62
N MET A 110 1.51 -4.00 -7.41
CA MET A 110 1.99 -2.69 -7.85
C MET A 110 2.02 -1.68 -6.71
N LEU A 111 1.08 -1.76 -5.76
CA LEU A 111 1.12 -0.96 -4.54
C LEU A 111 2.36 -1.25 -3.71
N ILE A 112 2.69 -2.53 -3.55
CA ILE A 112 3.90 -2.95 -2.83
C ILE A 112 5.14 -2.32 -3.48
N MET A 113 5.27 -2.43 -4.80
CA MET A 113 6.40 -1.88 -5.54
C MET A 113 6.49 -0.35 -5.43
N ILE A 114 5.35 0.35 -5.56
CA ILE A 114 5.29 1.80 -5.38
C ILE A 114 5.77 2.21 -4.00
N MET A 115 5.28 1.55 -2.95
CA MET A 115 5.65 1.87 -1.57
C MET A 115 7.15 1.71 -1.33
N PHE A 116 7.76 0.64 -1.85
CA PHE A 116 9.21 0.42 -1.72
C PHE A 116 10.01 1.46 -2.50
N ILE A 117 9.68 1.71 -3.77
CA ILE A 117 10.39 2.68 -4.61
C ILE A 117 10.27 4.07 -4.01
N LEU A 118 9.06 4.49 -3.61
CA LEU A 118 8.84 5.80 -3.01
C LEU A 118 9.64 5.96 -1.70
N SER A 119 9.65 4.92 -0.85
CA SER A 119 10.45 4.95 0.39
C SER A 119 11.95 5.06 0.12
N GLN A 120 12.47 4.37 -0.90
CA GLN A 120 13.88 4.47 -1.31
C GLN A 120 14.21 5.88 -1.79
N GLU A 121 13.36 6.48 -2.62
CA GLU A 121 13.61 7.82 -3.15
C GLU A 121 13.46 8.90 -2.07
N ILE A 122 12.55 8.73 -1.10
CA ILE A 122 12.50 9.60 0.09
C ILE A 122 13.84 9.55 0.83
N VAL A 123 14.34 8.36 1.17
CA VAL A 123 15.61 8.21 1.87
C VAL A 123 16.76 8.81 1.08
N ARG A 124 16.79 8.60 -0.23
CA ARG A 124 17.85 9.09 -1.12
C ARG A 124 17.90 10.61 -1.20
N HIS A 125 16.75 11.28 -1.24
CA HIS A 125 16.67 12.73 -1.45
C HIS A 125 16.65 13.54 -0.14
N THR A 126 16.30 12.91 1.00
CA THR A 126 16.24 13.62 2.29
C THR A 126 17.38 13.30 3.24
N TYR A 127 18.21 12.30 2.95
CA TYR A 127 19.33 11.87 3.79
C TYR A 127 18.97 11.76 5.29
N PRO A 128 17.93 10.99 5.64
CA PRO A 128 17.39 10.97 6.99
C PRO A 128 18.36 10.26 7.97
N ASN A 129 18.33 10.68 9.23
CA ASN A 129 18.97 9.93 10.31
C ASN A 129 18.19 8.64 10.65
N SER A 130 18.75 7.79 11.49
CA SER A 130 18.16 6.48 11.82
C SER A 130 16.74 6.55 12.42
N ASN A 131 16.44 7.58 13.24
CA ASN A 131 15.09 7.76 13.79
C ASN A 131 14.08 8.18 12.71
N GLN A 132 14.52 9.02 11.79
CA GLN A 132 13.71 9.43 10.64
C GLN A 132 13.46 8.27 9.68
N VAL A 133 14.48 7.45 9.38
CA VAL A 133 14.31 6.20 8.60
C VAL A 133 13.30 5.27 9.28
N LYS A 134 13.40 5.08 10.60
CA LYS A 134 12.43 4.29 11.36
C LYS A 134 11.01 4.83 11.19
N ALA A 135 10.81 6.14 11.32
CA ALA A 135 9.50 6.76 11.16
C ALA A 135 8.93 6.59 9.74
N ILE A 136 9.77 6.75 8.69
CA ILE A 136 9.39 6.48 7.30
C ILE A 136 8.93 5.02 7.14
N LEU A 137 9.69 4.07 7.64
CA LEU A 137 9.35 2.64 7.54
C LEU A 137 8.07 2.31 8.32
N GLN A 138 7.84 2.92 9.47
CA GLN A 138 6.59 2.77 10.23
C GLN A 138 5.39 3.33 9.44
N ALA A 139 5.51 4.51 8.85
CA ALA A 139 4.45 5.11 8.03
C ALA A 139 4.17 4.29 6.77
N CYS A 140 5.22 3.88 6.05
CA CYS A 140 5.14 3.03 4.87
C CYS A 140 4.44 1.70 5.18
N GLY A 141 4.88 1.01 6.24
CA GLY A 141 4.31 -0.26 6.68
C GLY A 141 2.84 -0.12 7.10
N TRP A 142 2.48 0.97 7.78
CA TRP A 142 1.10 1.24 8.17
C TRP A 142 0.19 1.49 6.97
N LEU A 143 0.62 2.35 6.03
CA LEU A 143 -0.11 2.60 4.80
C LEU A 143 -0.32 1.31 4.00
N LEU A 144 0.77 0.58 3.76
CA LEU A 144 0.73 -0.65 2.98
C LEU A 144 -0.19 -1.70 3.63
N SER A 145 -0.11 -1.88 4.96
CA SER A 145 -0.99 -2.81 5.68
C SER A 145 -2.46 -2.45 5.51
N ASN A 146 -2.82 -1.16 5.64
CA ASN A 146 -4.20 -0.72 5.47
C ASN A 146 -4.69 -0.82 4.02
N MET A 147 -3.83 -0.54 3.04
CA MET A 147 -4.16 -0.71 1.63
C MET A 147 -4.38 -2.18 1.27
N MET A 148 -3.50 -3.07 1.72
CA MET A 148 -3.62 -4.51 1.45
C MET A 148 -4.85 -5.11 2.13
N GLU A 149 -5.15 -4.75 3.37
CA GLU A 149 -6.38 -5.20 4.06
C GLU A 149 -7.64 -4.72 3.34
N SER A 150 -7.64 -3.49 2.83
CA SER A 150 -8.74 -2.97 2.03
C SER A 150 -8.94 -3.79 0.74
N TYR A 151 -7.84 -4.21 0.10
CA TYR A 151 -7.87 -5.09 -1.06
C TYR A 151 -8.50 -6.44 -0.72
N PHE A 152 -7.97 -7.13 0.29
CA PHE A 152 -8.47 -8.46 0.70
C PHE A 152 -9.91 -8.41 1.16
N THR A 153 -10.30 -7.34 1.84
CA THR A 153 -11.69 -7.16 2.27
C THR A 153 -12.65 -7.06 1.07
N ILE A 154 -12.28 -6.33 0.01
CA ILE A 154 -13.10 -6.27 -1.22
C ILE A 154 -13.12 -7.61 -1.94
N GLU A 155 -11.99 -8.32 -2.02
CA GLU A 155 -11.96 -9.67 -2.59
C GLU A 155 -12.91 -10.62 -1.84
N GLU A 156 -12.87 -10.64 -0.51
CA GLU A 156 -13.79 -11.44 0.32
C GLU A 156 -15.26 -11.07 0.05
N GLU A 157 -15.59 -9.78 -0.04
CA GLU A 157 -16.97 -9.33 -0.34
C GLU A 157 -17.41 -9.75 -1.75
N VAL A 158 -16.52 -9.68 -2.75
CA VAL A 158 -16.81 -10.16 -4.10
C VAL A 158 -17.08 -11.65 -4.09
N PHE A 159 -16.27 -12.46 -3.42
CA PHE A 159 -16.49 -13.92 -3.31
C PHE A 159 -17.80 -14.22 -2.57
N ALA A 160 -18.07 -13.55 -1.45
CA ALA A 160 -19.29 -13.75 -0.68
C ALA A 160 -20.55 -13.39 -1.50
N ASN A 161 -20.53 -12.24 -2.17
CA ASN A 161 -21.72 -11.72 -2.87
C ASN A 161 -21.94 -12.37 -4.24
N SER A 162 -20.86 -12.68 -4.97
CA SER A 162 -20.95 -13.20 -6.35
C SER A 162 -21.03 -14.71 -6.42
N LEU A 163 -20.43 -15.42 -5.47
CA LEU A 163 -20.33 -16.89 -5.48
C LEU A 163 -21.06 -17.54 -4.31
N GLY A 164 -21.63 -16.78 -3.38
CA GLY A 164 -22.26 -17.29 -2.16
C GLY A 164 -21.29 -18.03 -1.23
N ILE A 165 -20.00 -17.75 -1.34
CA ILE A 165 -18.94 -18.40 -0.55
C ILE A 165 -18.71 -17.60 0.72
N THR A 166 -18.89 -18.21 1.89
CA THR A 166 -18.58 -17.57 3.17
C THR A 166 -17.07 -17.38 3.35
N SER A 167 -16.63 -16.40 4.17
CA SER A 167 -15.20 -16.22 4.49
C SER A 167 -14.55 -17.48 5.05
N ALA A 168 -15.28 -18.30 5.82
CA ALA A 168 -14.80 -19.59 6.31
C ALA A 168 -14.53 -20.58 5.17
N SER A 169 -15.45 -20.66 4.21
CA SER A 169 -15.30 -21.52 3.02
C SER A 169 -14.17 -21.02 2.12
N TYR A 170 -14.04 -19.72 1.93
CA TYR A 170 -12.95 -19.10 1.18
C TYR A 170 -11.58 -19.44 1.79
N ASN A 171 -11.40 -19.24 3.09
CA ASN A 171 -10.16 -19.58 3.79
C ASN A 171 -9.83 -21.07 3.71
N ARG A 172 -10.85 -21.94 3.76
CA ARG A 172 -10.66 -23.38 3.57
C ARG A 172 -10.19 -23.70 2.16
N LEU A 173 -10.79 -23.08 1.14
CA LEU A 173 -10.38 -23.25 -0.27
C LEU A 173 -8.94 -22.76 -0.50
N LEU A 174 -8.57 -21.59 0.04
CA LEU A 174 -7.20 -21.08 -0.02
C LEU A 174 -6.20 -22.08 0.57
N LYS A 175 -6.49 -22.61 1.78
CA LYS A 175 -5.64 -23.62 2.42
C LYS A 175 -5.48 -24.87 1.58
N LEU A 176 -6.56 -25.45 1.09
CA LEU A 176 -6.54 -26.65 0.25
C LEU A 176 -5.78 -26.43 -1.06
N THR A 177 -5.97 -25.26 -1.69
CA THR A 177 -5.27 -24.91 -2.92
C THR A 177 -3.78 -24.73 -2.67
N ALA A 178 -3.40 -24.02 -1.60
CA ALA A 178 -2.01 -23.85 -1.19
C ALA A 178 -1.32 -25.20 -0.89
N GLU A 179 -2.00 -26.11 -0.18
CA GLU A 179 -1.49 -27.48 0.06
C GLU A 179 -1.29 -28.28 -1.23
N LYS A 180 -2.24 -28.14 -2.18
CA LYS A 180 -2.12 -28.80 -3.50
C LYS A 180 -0.93 -28.25 -4.28
N ILE A 181 -0.77 -26.93 -4.35
CA ILE A 181 0.36 -26.28 -5.04
C ILE A 181 1.66 -26.68 -4.36
N TYR A 182 1.74 -26.61 -3.03
CA TYR A 182 2.94 -26.97 -2.27
C TYR A 182 3.42 -28.39 -2.58
N ARG A 183 2.51 -29.37 -2.68
CA ARG A 183 2.86 -30.77 -3.01
C ARG A 183 3.35 -30.95 -4.45
N ASN A 184 3.02 -30.04 -5.33
CA ASN A 184 3.35 -30.11 -6.75
C ASN A 184 4.30 -29.01 -7.21
N ILE A 185 4.84 -28.22 -6.26
CA ILE A 185 5.60 -26.99 -6.58
C ILE A 185 6.77 -27.26 -7.54
N ASP A 186 7.48 -28.38 -7.34
CA ASP A 186 8.61 -28.74 -8.21
C ASP A 186 8.16 -29.13 -9.64
N LYS A 187 6.89 -29.49 -9.81
CA LYS A 187 6.29 -29.83 -11.12
C LYS A 187 5.65 -28.62 -11.79
N GLU A 188 5.12 -27.68 -10.99
CA GLU A 188 4.42 -26.49 -11.46
C GLU A 188 5.39 -25.33 -11.78
N LEU A 189 6.60 -25.33 -11.19
CA LEU A 189 7.63 -24.32 -11.40
C LEU A 189 8.75 -24.76 -12.35
N ALA A 190 8.74 -26.02 -12.80
CA ALA A 190 9.68 -26.55 -13.81
C ALA A 190 9.19 -26.25 -15.24
#